data_ab59b6d9bcb85017fd2b13b745a08873
#
_entry.id   ab59b6d9bcb85017fd2b13b745a08873
#
_cell.length_a   1.000
_cell.length_b   1.000
_cell.length_c   1.000
_cell.angle_alpha   90.00
_cell.angle_beta   90.00
_cell.angle_gamma   90.00
#
_symmetry.space_group_name_H-M   'P 1'
#
loop_
_entity.id
_entity.type
_entity.pdbx_description
1 polymer ?
#
loop_
_entity_poly.entity_id
_entity_poly.type
_entity_poly.pdbx_seq_one_letter_code
_entity_poly.pdbx_strand_id
1 'polypeptide(L)'
;MSNKIDTQVLRDYFLGLQDRITTAMGELDGHSFVNDSWTKPSDAQLKGDGRSRILENGNILERGGVGFSHVRGDSMPPSATAHRPELAGRSFEAMGVSLVFHPRNPHIPTVHMNVRCFIAQAEGKDPVWWFGGGMDL
;
A
#
# COMPACT_ATOMS: atom_id res chain seq x y z
N MET A 1 -3.25 -14.50 25.21
CA MET A 1 -3.77 -14.23 23.86
C MET A 1 -2.62 -14.03 22.92
N SER A 2 -2.68 -14.66 21.76
CA SER A 2 -1.66 -14.48 20.73
C SER A 2 -1.85 -13.12 20.04
N ASN A 3 -0.85 -12.25 20.09
CA ASN A 3 -0.82 -10.98 19.36
C ASN A 3 -0.45 -11.17 17.87
N LYS A 4 -0.77 -12.33 17.34
CA LYS A 4 -0.46 -12.66 15.95
C LYS A 4 -1.48 -12.05 15.02
N ILE A 5 -0.97 -11.40 13.96
CA ILE A 5 -1.76 -10.92 12.86
C ILE A 5 -1.62 -11.89 11.68
N ASP A 6 -2.73 -12.20 11.02
CA ASP A 6 -2.70 -13.05 9.84
C ASP A 6 -2.40 -12.19 8.61
N THR A 7 -1.15 -12.27 8.15
CA THR A 7 -0.68 -11.48 7.01
C THR A 7 -1.33 -11.87 5.69
N GLN A 8 -1.74 -13.13 5.55
CA GLN A 8 -2.43 -13.57 4.33
C GLN A 8 -3.84 -12.98 4.23
N VAL A 9 -4.57 -12.96 5.33
CA VAL A 9 -5.89 -12.32 5.39
C VAL A 9 -5.80 -10.83 5.09
N LEU A 10 -4.79 -10.15 5.63
CA LEU A 10 -4.55 -8.73 5.33
C LEU A 10 -4.19 -8.50 3.87
N ARG A 11 -3.32 -9.34 3.32
CA ARG A 11 -2.95 -9.26 1.92
C ARG A 11 -4.16 -9.40 1.01
N ASP A 12 -4.99 -10.38 1.26
CA ASP A 12 -6.21 -10.63 0.48
C ASP A 12 -7.18 -9.45 0.60
N TYR A 13 -7.30 -8.86 1.79
CA TYR A 13 -8.12 -7.67 2.00
C TYR A 13 -7.62 -6.47 1.17
N PHE A 14 -6.32 -6.17 1.22
CA PHE A 14 -5.76 -5.03 0.49
C PHE A 14 -5.81 -5.22 -1.02
N LEU A 15 -5.58 -6.44 -1.51
CA LEU A 15 -5.75 -6.76 -2.93
C LEU A 15 -7.21 -6.58 -3.36
N GLY A 16 -8.15 -7.05 -2.54
CA GLY A 16 -9.57 -6.86 -2.77
C GLY A 16 -9.98 -5.38 -2.72
N LEU A 17 -9.39 -4.59 -1.84
CA LEU A 17 -9.62 -3.15 -1.79
C LEU A 17 -9.17 -2.46 -3.09
N GLN A 18 -7.98 -2.80 -3.58
CA GLN A 18 -7.51 -2.31 -4.87
C GLN A 18 -8.48 -2.70 -6.00
N ASP A 19 -8.95 -3.93 -6.02
CA ASP A 19 -9.93 -4.40 -7.00
C ASP A 19 -11.22 -3.58 -6.96
N ARG A 20 -11.78 -3.38 -5.78
CA ARG A 20 -13.02 -2.60 -5.61
C ARG A 20 -12.87 -1.15 -6.05
N ILE A 21 -11.76 -0.51 -5.67
CA ILE A 21 -11.50 0.89 -6.05
C ILE A 21 -11.34 1.02 -7.56
N THR A 22 -10.50 0.19 -8.18
CA THR A 22 -10.24 0.27 -9.62
C THR A 22 -11.46 -0.11 -10.46
N THR A 23 -12.28 -1.04 -10.00
CA THR A 23 -13.53 -1.38 -10.65
C THR A 23 -14.52 -0.20 -10.61
N ALA A 24 -14.74 0.37 -9.43
CA ALA A 24 -15.66 1.50 -9.27
C ALA A 24 -15.23 2.74 -10.07
N MET A 25 -13.94 3.07 -10.01
CA MET A 25 -13.41 4.23 -10.74
C MET A 25 -13.35 3.99 -12.24
N GLY A 26 -13.06 2.77 -12.67
CA GLY A 26 -13.09 2.40 -14.09
C GLY A 26 -14.50 2.49 -14.67
N GLU A 27 -15.50 2.01 -13.95
CA GLU A 27 -16.91 2.12 -14.35
C GLU A 27 -17.35 3.58 -14.43
N LEU A 28 -16.99 4.40 -13.46
CA LEU A 28 -17.31 5.83 -13.45
C LEU A 28 -16.65 6.57 -14.62
N ASP A 29 -15.39 6.26 -14.92
CA ASP A 29 -14.62 6.90 -15.98
C ASP A 29 -14.99 6.38 -17.38
N GLY A 30 -15.36 5.12 -17.49
CA GLY A 30 -15.59 4.43 -18.76
C GLY A 30 -14.35 3.78 -19.36
N HIS A 31 -13.24 3.72 -18.60
CA HIS A 31 -11.98 3.07 -19.00
C HIS A 31 -11.51 2.12 -17.93
N SER A 32 -10.82 1.07 -18.33
CA SER A 32 -10.23 0.11 -17.40
C SER A 32 -8.82 0.53 -16.99
N PHE A 33 -8.45 0.22 -15.75
CA PHE A 33 -7.07 0.34 -15.28
C PHE A 33 -6.19 -0.75 -15.91
N VAL A 34 -4.96 -0.38 -16.26
CA VAL A 34 -3.94 -1.31 -16.75
C VAL A 34 -3.18 -1.88 -15.56
N ASN A 35 -3.08 -3.20 -15.51
CA ASN A 35 -2.41 -3.91 -14.41
C ASN A 35 -0.95 -4.16 -14.71
N ASP A 36 -0.09 -3.91 -13.73
CA ASP A 36 1.33 -4.25 -13.75
C ASP A 36 1.72 -4.86 -12.41
N SER A 37 2.04 -6.14 -12.41
CA SER A 37 2.53 -6.85 -11.23
C SER A 37 4.06 -6.87 -11.24
N TRP A 38 4.66 -6.62 -10.08
CA TRP A 38 6.10 -6.55 -9.95
C TRP A 38 6.60 -7.30 -8.72
N THR A 39 7.83 -7.77 -8.80
CA THR A 39 8.55 -8.40 -7.70
C THR A 39 9.91 -7.72 -7.56
N LYS A 40 10.31 -7.39 -6.34
CA LYS A 40 11.63 -6.81 -6.10
C LYS A 40 12.72 -7.84 -6.40
N PRO A 41 13.86 -7.41 -6.99
CA PRO A 41 14.99 -8.29 -7.24
C PRO A 41 15.47 -8.98 -5.97
N SER A 42 16.02 -10.19 -6.12
CA SER A 42 16.51 -11.00 -4.99
C SER A 42 17.69 -10.37 -4.25
N ASP A 43 18.44 -9.50 -4.91
CA ASP A 43 19.57 -8.75 -4.36
C ASP A 43 19.17 -7.38 -3.79
N ALA A 44 17.90 -7.00 -3.92
CA ALA A 44 17.41 -5.74 -3.36
C ALA A 44 17.45 -5.76 -1.83
N GLN A 45 17.71 -4.59 -1.24
CA GLN A 45 17.69 -4.40 0.21
C GLN A 45 16.31 -4.68 0.81
N LEU A 46 15.26 -4.30 0.11
CA LEU A 46 13.88 -4.65 0.46
C LEU A 46 13.40 -5.78 -0.44
N LYS A 47 12.74 -6.75 0.17
CA LYS A 47 12.09 -7.86 -0.52
C LYS A 47 10.60 -7.60 -0.66
N GLY A 48 9.95 -8.29 -1.56
CA GLY A 48 8.51 -8.23 -1.70
C GLY A 48 8.02 -8.04 -3.11
N ASP A 49 6.75 -7.78 -3.22
CA ASP A 49 6.04 -7.67 -4.48
C ASP A 49 4.92 -6.62 -4.38
N GLY A 50 4.31 -6.35 -5.49
CA GLY A 50 3.19 -5.46 -5.57
C GLY A 50 2.44 -5.55 -6.88
N ARG A 51 1.38 -4.78 -6.95
CA ARG A 51 0.52 -4.70 -8.13
C ARG A 51 0.09 -3.24 -8.32
N SER A 52 0.56 -2.64 -9.39
CA SER A 52 0.18 -1.28 -9.78
C SER A 52 -0.94 -1.34 -10.79
N ARG A 53 -1.91 -0.44 -10.67
CA ARG A 53 -2.98 -0.25 -11.64
C ARG A 53 -3.05 1.20 -12.03
N ILE A 54 -2.95 1.46 -13.33
CA ILE A 54 -2.84 2.81 -13.90
C ILE A 54 -3.95 3.02 -14.93
N LEU A 55 -4.57 4.20 -14.86
CA LEU A 55 -5.49 4.69 -15.86
C LEU A 55 -4.95 6.03 -16.38
N GLU A 56 -4.82 6.14 -17.69
CA GLU A 56 -4.36 7.37 -18.37
C GLU A 56 -5.36 7.76 -19.46
N ASN A 57 -5.49 9.06 -19.67
CA ASN A 57 -6.35 9.62 -20.72
C ASN A 57 -7.80 9.16 -20.63
N GLY A 58 -8.32 9.03 -19.41
CA GLY A 58 -9.72 8.70 -19.17
C GLY A 58 -10.65 9.87 -19.48
N ASN A 59 -11.94 9.63 -19.42
CA ASN A 59 -12.96 10.66 -19.62
C ASN A 59 -13.04 11.65 -18.45
N ILE A 60 -12.88 11.16 -17.23
CA ILE A 60 -12.95 11.92 -15.97
C ILE A 60 -11.56 12.11 -15.38
N LEU A 61 -10.76 11.06 -15.38
CA LEU A 61 -9.40 11.08 -14.88
C LEU A 61 -8.42 11.30 -16.03
N GLU A 62 -7.64 12.37 -15.94
CA GLU A 62 -6.49 12.54 -16.81
C GLU A 62 -5.45 11.47 -16.54
N ARG A 63 -5.26 11.17 -15.24
CA ARG A 63 -4.37 10.10 -14.78
C ARG A 63 -4.83 9.62 -13.41
N GLY A 64 -4.75 8.33 -13.18
CA GLY A 64 -5.01 7.72 -11.90
C GLY A 64 -4.13 6.51 -11.66
N GLY A 65 -3.73 6.31 -10.41
CA GLY A 65 -2.96 5.15 -10.02
C GLY A 65 -3.43 4.61 -8.68
N VAL A 66 -3.55 3.29 -8.60
CA VAL A 66 -3.85 2.56 -7.36
C VAL A 66 -2.80 1.47 -7.22
N GLY A 67 -1.95 1.57 -6.22
CA GLY A 67 -0.87 0.63 -5.98
C GLY A 67 -1.11 -0.21 -4.74
N PHE A 68 -0.90 -1.51 -4.86
CA PHE A 68 -0.72 -2.42 -3.73
C PHE A 68 0.75 -2.74 -3.60
N SER A 69 1.26 -2.78 -2.37
CA SER A 69 2.62 -3.26 -2.09
C SER A 69 2.65 -4.11 -0.84
N HIS A 70 3.53 -5.10 -0.85
CA HIS A 70 3.82 -5.96 0.28
C HIS A 70 5.34 -6.16 0.32
N VAL A 71 6.00 -5.49 1.25
CA VAL A 71 7.46 -5.47 1.33
C VAL A 71 7.95 -5.89 2.70
N ARG A 72 9.18 -6.42 2.73
CA ARG A 72 9.88 -6.84 3.94
C ARG A 72 11.28 -6.26 3.94
N GLY A 73 11.77 -5.97 5.13
CA GLY A 73 13.13 -5.50 5.33
C GLY A 73 13.71 -6.03 6.64
N ASP A 74 15.04 -6.10 6.68
CA ASP A 74 15.76 -6.67 7.84
C ASP A 74 15.88 -5.67 8.99
N SER A 75 15.69 -4.38 8.72
CA SER A 75 15.81 -3.33 9.73
C SER A 75 14.77 -2.24 9.50
N MET A 76 14.12 -1.85 10.59
CA MET A 76 13.10 -0.79 10.59
C MET A 76 13.68 0.52 10.07
N PRO A 77 12.96 1.23 9.17
CA PRO A 77 13.41 2.55 8.74
C PRO A 77 13.35 3.56 9.89
N PRO A 78 14.28 4.52 9.95
CA PRO A 78 14.31 5.52 11.03
C PRO A 78 13.01 6.30 11.22
N SER A 79 12.30 6.59 10.13
CA SER A 79 11.01 7.28 10.17
C SER A 79 9.93 6.49 10.91
N ALA A 80 9.99 5.16 10.88
CA ALA A 80 9.03 4.30 11.55
C ALA A 80 9.34 4.11 13.04
N THR A 81 10.57 4.38 13.48
CA THR A 81 11.02 4.21 14.88
C THR A 81 11.22 5.53 15.61
N ALA A 82 10.98 6.67 14.96
CA ALA A 82 11.19 8.00 15.54
C ALA A 82 10.44 8.21 16.86
N HIS A 83 9.21 7.68 16.97
CA HIS A 83 8.37 7.76 18.18
C HIS A 83 8.33 6.45 18.95
N ARG A 84 9.02 5.42 18.50
CA ARG A 84 9.06 4.09 19.10
C ARG A 84 10.47 3.50 19.01
N PRO A 85 11.44 4.08 19.73
CA PRO A 85 12.85 3.67 19.63
C PRO A 85 13.08 2.21 20.05
N GLU A 86 12.18 1.63 20.85
CA GLU A 86 12.24 0.22 21.26
C GLU A 86 12.09 -0.76 20.09
N LEU A 87 11.57 -0.30 18.97
CA LEU A 87 11.41 -1.11 17.75
C LEU A 87 12.61 -1.04 16.82
N ALA A 88 13.58 -0.17 17.11
CA ALA A 88 14.78 -0.04 16.28
C ALA A 88 15.54 -1.37 16.17
N GLY A 89 16.04 -1.68 14.98
CA GLY A 89 16.76 -2.92 14.71
C GLY A 89 15.89 -4.14 14.45
N ARG A 90 14.57 -4.06 14.64
CA ARG A 90 13.67 -5.15 14.28
C ARG A 90 13.54 -5.28 12.76
N SER A 91 13.32 -6.49 12.28
CA SER A 91 12.83 -6.71 10.93
C SER A 91 11.39 -6.22 10.81
N PHE A 92 10.96 -5.95 9.61
CA PHE A 92 9.59 -5.46 9.38
C PHE A 92 8.95 -6.04 8.14
N GLU A 93 7.64 -5.99 8.15
CA GLU A 93 6.78 -6.30 7.02
C GLU A 93 5.76 -5.18 6.92
N ALA A 94 5.57 -4.65 5.71
CA ALA A 94 4.62 -3.58 5.47
C ALA A 94 3.80 -3.89 4.23
N MET A 95 2.50 -3.67 4.32
CA MET A 95 1.61 -3.82 3.17
C MET A 95 0.52 -2.77 3.20
N GLY A 96 0.02 -2.44 2.04
CA GLY A 96 -1.04 -1.46 1.94
C GLY A 96 -1.41 -1.11 0.51
N VAL A 97 -2.36 -0.20 0.43
CA VAL A 97 -2.85 0.39 -0.82
C VAL A 97 -2.66 1.90 -0.75
N SER A 98 -2.14 2.45 -1.83
CA SER A 98 -1.99 3.89 -2.02
C SER A 98 -2.57 4.27 -3.37
N LEU A 99 -3.25 5.40 -3.43
CA LEU A 99 -3.81 5.89 -4.69
C LEU A 99 -3.62 7.40 -4.83
N VAL A 100 -3.62 7.83 -6.09
CA VAL A 100 -3.74 9.23 -6.46
C VAL A 100 -4.62 9.31 -7.71
N PHE A 101 -5.58 10.24 -7.70
CA PHE A 101 -6.44 10.52 -8.84
C PHE A 101 -6.29 11.98 -9.25
N HIS A 102 -5.94 12.20 -10.51
CA HIS A 102 -5.83 13.52 -11.13
C HIS A 102 -7.03 13.72 -12.05
N PRO A 103 -8.08 14.44 -11.60
CA PRO A 103 -9.23 14.73 -12.44
C PRO A 103 -8.83 15.60 -13.65
N ARG A 104 -9.49 15.37 -14.76
CA ARG A 104 -9.31 16.18 -15.96
C ARG A 104 -9.82 17.62 -15.75
N ASN A 105 -10.89 17.77 -14.98
CA ASN A 105 -11.45 19.06 -14.63
C ASN A 105 -10.58 19.73 -13.54
N PRO A 106 -9.97 20.91 -13.83
CA PRO A 106 -9.08 21.58 -12.86
C PRO A 106 -9.81 22.13 -11.63
N HIS A 107 -11.14 22.18 -11.62
CA HIS A 107 -11.92 22.59 -10.48
C HIS A 107 -12.22 21.47 -9.50
N ILE A 108 -11.88 20.23 -9.85
CA ILE A 108 -12.01 19.07 -8.98
C ILE A 108 -10.62 18.76 -8.40
N PRO A 109 -10.48 18.71 -7.07
CA PRO A 109 -9.16 18.50 -6.46
C PRO A 109 -8.61 17.09 -6.76
N THR A 110 -7.29 17.02 -6.84
CA THR A 110 -6.58 15.75 -6.85
C THR A 110 -6.79 15.06 -5.51
N VAL A 111 -7.08 13.76 -5.55
CA VAL A 111 -7.28 12.94 -4.35
C VAL A 111 -6.08 12.05 -4.14
N HIS A 112 -5.55 12.06 -2.93
CA HIS A 112 -4.55 11.10 -2.44
C HIS A 112 -5.11 10.36 -1.24
N MET A 113 -4.93 9.05 -1.19
CA MET A 113 -5.29 8.21 -0.04
C MET A 113 -4.27 7.08 0.10
N ASN A 114 -3.98 6.71 1.33
CA ASN A 114 -3.28 5.47 1.62
C ASN A 114 -3.84 4.80 2.87
N VAL A 115 -3.78 3.48 2.89
CA VAL A 115 -4.01 2.64 4.07
C VAL A 115 -2.92 1.59 4.12
N ARG A 116 -2.38 1.32 5.29
CA ARG A 116 -1.25 0.41 5.44
C ARG A 116 -1.27 -0.31 6.78
N CYS A 117 -0.64 -1.46 6.80
CA CYS A 117 -0.30 -2.19 8.01
C CYS A 117 1.21 -2.34 8.10
N PHE A 118 1.76 -2.11 9.27
CA PHE A 118 3.18 -2.27 9.58
C PHE A 118 3.34 -3.31 10.68
N ILE A 119 4.28 -4.24 10.51
CA ILE A 119 4.56 -5.31 11.46
C ILE A 119 6.04 -5.31 11.76
N ALA A 120 6.41 -5.08 13.03
CA ALA A 120 7.79 -5.13 13.50
C ALA A 120 8.02 -6.46 14.23
N GLN A 121 9.05 -7.19 13.85
CA GLN A 121 9.33 -8.53 14.35
C GLN A 121 10.73 -8.60 14.95
N ALA A 122 10.86 -9.38 16.03
CA ALA A 122 12.16 -9.72 16.60
C ALA A 122 12.10 -11.16 17.12
N GLU A 123 13.21 -11.87 17.00
CA GLU A 123 13.32 -13.25 17.49
C GLU A 123 13.03 -13.31 18.99
N GLY A 124 12.19 -14.27 19.40
CA GLY A 124 11.83 -14.48 20.80
C GLY A 124 10.91 -13.43 21.41
N LYS A 125 10.37 -12.50 20.59
CA LYS A 125 9.44 -11.45 21.04
C LYS A 125 8.15 -11.51 20.23
N ASP A 126 7.05 -11.04 20.84
CA ASP A 126 5.79 -10.88 20.13
C ASP A 126 5.92 -9.81 19.04
N PRO A 127 5.30 -10.00 17.88
CA PRO A 127 5.26 -8.97 16.85
C PRO A 127 4.48 -7.74 17.34
N VAL A 128 4.93 -6.58 16.95
CA VAL A 128 4.22 -5.31 17.16
C VAL A 128 3.71 -4.83 15.82
N TRP A 129 2.40 -4.59 15.75
CA TRP A 129 1.78 -4.18 14.50
C TRP A 129 0.77 -3.06 14.71
N TRP A 130 0.59 -2.25 13.67
CA TRP A 130 -0.38 -1.15 13.67
C TRP A 130 -0.84 -0.84 12.26
N PHE A 131 -2.00 -0.21 12.19
CA PHE A 131 -2.53 0.35 10.96
C PHE A 131 -2.30 1.85 10.92
N GLY A 132 -2.13 2.39 9.73
CA GLY A 132 -2.04 3.80 9.49
C GLY A 132 -2.60 4.14 8.13
N GLY A 133 -2.87 5.40 7.93
CA GLY A 133 -3.36 5.89 6.66
C GLY A 133 -3.73 7.35 6.72
N GLY A 134 -4.10 7.87 5.57
CA GLY A 134 -4.53 9.25 5.43
C GLY A 134 -5.23 9.47 4.10
N MET A 135 -5.95 10.56 4.04
CA MET A 135 -6.60 11.03 2.83
C MET A 135 -6.53 12.55 2.77
N ASP A 136 -6.20 13.07 1.61
CA ASP A 136 -6.13 14.52 1.37
C ASP A 136 -6.63 14.85 -0.04
N LEU A 137 -7.07 16.11 -0.16
CA LEU A 137 -7.58 16.70 -1.41
C LEU A 137 -6.74 17.92 -1.77
#